data_526f4a2162b2496687f7c0a199677f0a
#
_entry.id   526f4a2162b2496687f7c0a199677f0a
#
_cell.length_a   1.000
_cell.length_b   1.000
_cell.length_c   1.000
_cell.angle_alpha   90.00
_cell.angle_beta   90.00
_cell.angle_gamma   90.00
#
_symmetry.space_group_name_H-M   'P 1'
#
loop_
_entity.id
_entity.type
_entity.pdbx_description
1 polymer ?
#
loop_
_entity_poly.entity_id
_entity_poly.type
_entity_poly.pdbx_seq_one_letter_code
_entity_poly.pdbx_strand_id
1 'polypeptide(L)'
;MIISFKYKFIFIKTYKTAGSSIESYLYQFLSANDVYAHTADNNGINCWGEFDPENKLSNFFDKDTYNERISKKLRFYAHMPAWLIKDRLDIYSKRLKFDIFDNFYKFAVIRNPFDLIVSDYFWRKNSNFMNEKSFDEIIQELKNNKYQTHGLLNLNKLMDIKQENILCDYIIKYENLNEGLLKVFNK
;
A
#
# COMPACT_ATOMS: atom_id res chain seq x y z
N MET A 1 -3.40 0.99 -1.66
CA MET A 1 -3.54 -0.30 -0.95
C MET A 1 -4.99 -0.74 -1.04
N ILE A 2 -5.24 -2.02 -1.29
CA ILE A 2 -6.59 -2.58 -1.42
C ILE A 2 -6.69 -3.82 -0.54
N ILE A 3 -7.83 -3.99 0.15
CA ILE A 3 -8.21 -5.24 0.79
C ILE A 3 -9.56 -5.63 0.22
N SER A 4 -9.60 -6.68 -0.59
CA SER A 4 -10.85 -7.18 -1.17
C SER A 4 -11.38 -8.37 -0.38
N PHE A 5 -12.53 -8.18 0.24
CA PHE A 5 -13.25 -9.26 0.92
C PHE A 5 -13.99 -10.14 -0.08
N LYS A 6 -14.37 -9.57 -1.22
CA LYS A 6 -15.03 -10.29 -2.30
C LYS A 6 -14.13 -11.34 -2.92
N TYR A 7 -12.86 -10.97 -3.18
CA TYR A 7 -11.89 -11.84 -3.86
C TYR A 7 -10.82 -12.38 -2.91
N LYS A 8 -10.88 -12.03 -1.62
CA LYS A 8 -9.96 -12.47 -0.56
C LYS A 8 -8.49 -12.19 -0.87
N PHE A 9 -8.18 -10.97 -1.29
CA PHE A 9 -6.80 -10.53 -1.50
C PHE A 9 -6.47 -9.23 -0.78
N ILE A 10 -5.17 -9.01 -0.56
CA ILE A 10 -4.58 -7.76 -0.09
C ILE A 10 -3.51 -7.31 -1.09
N PHE A 11 -3.73 -6.18 -1.74
CA PHE A 11 -2.70 -5.52 -2.54
C PHE A 11 -1.93 -4.53 -1.68
N ILE A 12 -0.67 -4.86 -1.37
CA ILE A 12 0.24 -4.03 -0.60
C ILE A 12 0.95 -3.08 -1.56
N LYS A 13 0.54 -1.81 -1.55
CA LYS A 13 1.09 -0.80 -2.46
C LYS A 13 2.47 -0.35 -2.01
N THR A 14 3.46 -0.54 -2.86
CA THR A 14 4.82 -0.05 -2.70
C THR A 14 5.06 1.23 -3.50
N TYR A 15 6.17 1.93 -3.23
CA TYR A 15 6.47 3.19 -3.92
C TYR A 15 7.01 2.98 -5.34
N LYS A 16 6.58 3.81 -6.28
CA LYS A 16 7.11 3.90 -7.66
C LYS A 16 7.09 2.58 -8.45
N THR A 17 6.08 1.75 -8.20
CA THR A 17 5.92 0.41 -8.80
C THR A 17 4.62 0.27 -9.60
N ALA A 18 4.16 1.35 -10.24
CA ALA A 18 2.86 1.44 -10.91
C ALA A 18 1.64 1.19 -10.00
N GLY A 19 1.80 1.35 -8.68
CA GLY A 19 0.74 1.05 -7.71
C GLY A 19 -0.57 1.77 -7.98
N SER A 20 -0.54 3.03 -8.45
CA SER A 20 -1.76 3.79 -8.80
C SER A 20 -2.47 3.22 -10.02
N SER A 21 -1.73 2.76 -11.05
CA SER A 21 -2.33 2.12 -12.23
C SER A 21 -2.97 0.78 -11.88
N ILE A 22 -2.31 -0.01 -11.02
CA ILE A 22 -2.85 -1.28 -10.52
C ILE A 22 -4.13 -1.02 -9.70
N GLU A 23 -4.12 -0.03 -8.81
CA GLU A 23 -5.29 0.36 -8.04
C GLU A 23 -6.45 0.80 -8.93
N SER A 24 -6.20 1.64 -9.93
CA SER A 24 -7.23 2.09 -10.87
C SER A 24 -7.85 0.92 -11.65
N TYR A 25 -7.03 -0.06 -12.03
CA TYR A 25 -7.54 -1.28 -12.67
C TYR A 25 -8.36 -2.14 -11.72
N LEU A 26 -7.87 -2.37 -10.50
CA LEU A 26 -8.55 -3.22 -9.51
C LEU A 26 -9.83 -2.57 -8.96
N TYR A 27 -9.86 -1.24 -8.91
CA TYR A 27 -10.99 -0.48 -8.36
C TYR A 27 -12.33 -0.85 -9.00
N GLN A 28 -12.35 -1.08 -10.31
CA GLN A 28 -13.58 -1.45 -11.03
C GLN A 28 -14.20 -2.80 -10.61
N PHE A 29 -13.45 -3.64 -9.90
CA PHE A 29 -13.90 -4.95 -9.43
C PHE A 29 -14.26 -4.95 -7.94
N LEU A 30 -13.98 -3.86 -7.23
CA LEU A 30 -14.21 -3.76 -5.80
C LEU A 30 -15.69 -3.68 -5.49
N SER A 31 -16.04 -4.22 -4.34
CA SER A 31 -17.39 -4.14 -3.76
C SER A 31 -17.43 -3.07 -2.66
N ALA A 32 -18.65 -2.70 -2.26
CA ALA A 32 -18.88 -1.77 -1.18
C ALA A 32 -18.26 -2.21 0.18
N ASN A 33 -17.90 -3.48 0.33
CA ASN A 33 -17.29 -4.01 1.54
C ASN A 33 -15.75 -4.01 1.50
N ASP A 34 -15.15 -3.67 0.34
CA ASP A 34 -13.71 -3.70 0.17
C ASP A 34 -13.06 -2.41 0.69
N VAL A 35 -11.82 -2.51 1.15
CA VAL A 35 -11.04 -1.35 1.58
C VAL A 35 -10.21 -0.84 0.42
N TYR A 36 -10.36 0.44 0.12
CA TYR A 36 -9.55 1.14 -0.86
C TYR A 36 -8.87 2.35 -0.21
N ALA A 37 -7.58 2.23 0.03
CA ALA A 37 -6.77 3.33 0.55
C ALA A 37 -5.93 3.92 -0.58
N HIS A 38 -6.46 4.97 -1.20
CA HIS A 38 -5.86 5.66 -2.34
C HIS A 38 -4.89 6.77 -1.89
N THR A 39 -3.89 7.06 -2.73
CA THR A 39 -3.17 8.33 -2.68
C THR A 39 -3.92 9.31 -3.55
N ALA A 40 -4.36 10.43 -2.98
CA ALA A 40 -5.07 11.45 -3.74
C ALA A 40 -4.30 11.92 -4.96
N ASP A 41 -5.09 12.18 -5.98
CA ASP A 41 -4.68 12.93 -7.14
C ASP A 41 -4.10 14.29 -6.74
N ASN A 42 -3.18 14.77 -7.53
CA ASN A 42 -2.59 16.10 -7.77
C ASN A 42 -2.83 17.27 -6.78
N ASN A 43 -3.73 17.15 -5.82
CA ASN A 43 -4.07 18.20 -4.84
C ASN A 43 -3.46 17.98 -3.45
N GLY A 44 -2.55 17.02 -3.28
CA GLY A 44 -1.84 16.80 -2.01
C GLY A 44 -2.71 16.29 -0.85
N ILE A 45 -3.95 15.95 -1.10
CA ILE A 45 -4.83 15.34 -0.10
C ILE A 45 -4.52 13.85 -0.08
N ASN A 46 -3.77 13.39 0.91
CA ASN A 46 -3.70 11.99 1.24
C ASN A 46 -5.11 11.51 1.61
N CYS A 47 -5.82 10.94 0.66
CA CYS A 47 -7.05 10.22 0.94
C CYS A 47 -6.67 9.03 1.79
N TRP A 48 -6.71 9.24 3.07
CA TRP A 48 -6.81 8.17 4.04
C TRP A 48 -8.06 7.43 3.63
N GLY A 49 -7.94 6.11 3.36
CA GLY A 49 -9.12 5.34 3.03
C GLY A 49 -10.21 5.70 4.01
N GLU A 50 -11.05 6.63 3.61
CA GLU A 50 -12.25 6.92 4.34
C GLU A 50 -13.06 5.65 4.22
N PHE A 51 -13.12 4.95 5.29
CA PHE A 51 -14.16 4.00 5.53
C PHE A 51 -15.45 4.81 5.43
N ASP A 52 -16.10 4.72 4.29
CA ASP A 52 -17.43 5.28 4.12
C ASP A 52 -18.32 4.65 5.20
N PRO A 53 -18.88 5.45 6.14
CA PRO A 53 -19.75 4.93 7.19
C PRO A 53 -21.01 4.28 6.63
N GLU A 54 -21.43 4.65 5.43
CA GLU A 54 -22.52 4.01 4.71
C GLU A 54 -22.12 2.68 4.07
N ASN A 55 -20.82 2.43 3.99
CA ASN A 55 -20.29 1.21 3.46
C ASN A 55 -20.50 0.06 4.46
N LYS A 56 -21.09 -1.04 4.01
CA LYS A 56 -21.60 -2.16 4.83
C LYS A 56 -20.60 -2.83 5.77
N LEU A 57 -19.32 -2.52 5.69
CA LEU A 57 -18.37 -2.85 6.76
C LEU A 57 -18.76 -2.17 8.08
N SER A 58 -19.49 -1.05 8.04
CA SER A 58 -20.06 -0.46 9.24
C SER A 58 -21.06 -1.38 9.95
N ASN A 59 -21.71 -2.32 9.24
CA ASN A 59 -22.62 -3.30 9.82
C ASN A 59 -21.90 -4.39 10.61
N PHE A 60 -20.61 -4.58 10.41
CA PHE A 60 -19.79 -5.49 11.22
C PHE A 60 -19.27 -4.84 12.49
N PHE A 61 -19.49 -3.53 12.66
CA PHE A 61 -18.91 -2.77 13.73
C PHE A 61 -19.97 -1.86 14.34
N ASP A 62 -20.03 -1.84 15.66
CA ASP A 62 -20.87 -0.89 16.38
C ASP A 62 -20.38 0.56 16.27
N LYS A 63 -21.22 1.52 16.69
CA LYS A 63 -20.92 2.96 16.64
C LYS A 63 -19.65 3.35 17.40
N ASP A 64 -19.37 2.67 18.52
CA ASP A 64 -18.22 2.99 19.35
C ASP A 64 -16.94 2.58 18.67
N THR A 65 -16.95 1.43 18.01
CA THR A 65 -15.84 1.00 17.17
C THR A 65 -15.64 1.91 15.96
N TYR A 66 -16.71 2.48 15.40
CA TYR A 66 -16.62 3.45 14.33
C TYR A 66 -15.92 4.73 14.79
N ASN A 67 -16.28 5.27 15.95
CA ASN A 67 -15.65 6.45 16.53
C ASN A 67 -14.17 6.22 16.91
N GLU A 68 -13.81 5.05 17.38
CA GLU A 68 -12.42 4.63 17.60
C GLU A 68 -11.62 4.51 16.28
N ARG A 69 -12.28 4.21 15.17
CA ARG A 69 -11.65 4.09 13.84
C ARG A 69 -11.29 5.44 13.24
N ILE A 70 -12.12 6.45 13.48
CA ILE A 70 -11.84 7.84 13.09
C ILE A 70 -10.63 8.34 13.89
N SER A 71 -10.39 7.78 15.07
CA SER A 71 -9.13 7.99 15.78
C SER A 71 -7.97 7.48 14.89
N LYS A 72 -6.92 8.27 14.74
CA LYS A 72 -5.77 8.04 13.85
C LYS A 72 -5.13 6.64 13.90
N LYS A 73 -5.51 5.80 14.87
CA LYS A 73 -4.91 4.48 15.15
C LYS A 73 -5.40 3.35 14.25
N LEU A 74 -6.56 3.45 13.60
CA LEU A 74 -7.17 2.33 12.86
C LEU A 74 -7.36 2.59 11.36
N ARG A 75 -6.89 3.71 10.84
CA ARG A 75 -7.00 4.04 9.41
C ARG A 75 -6.00 3.26 8.57
N PHE A 76 -6.46 2.76 7.43
CA PHE A 76 -5.61 2.26 6.37
C PHE A 76 -5.15 3.43 5.49
N TYR A 77 -3.92 3.37 4.98
CA TYR A 77 -3.37 4.38 4.06
C TYR A 77 -2.58 3.73 2.91
N ALA A 78 -2.40 4.47 1.83
CA ALA A 78 -1.96 3.94 0.55
C ALA A 78 -0.68 3.10 0.59
N HIS A 79 0.36 3.56 1.23
CA HIS A 79 1.67 2.89 1.28
C HIS A 79 1.95 2.27 2.66
N MET A 80 0.93 1.70 3.26
CA MET A 80 1.02 1.07 4.57
C MET A 80 1.87 -0.19 4.52
N PRO A 81 2.81 -0.40 5.45
CA PRO A 81 3.62 -1.61 5.48
C PRO A 81 2.80 -2.84 5.91
N ALA A 82 3.20 -4.01 5.43
CA ALA A 82 2.50 -5.28 5.65
C ALA A 82 2.27 -5.60 7.13
N TRP A 83 3.28 -5.42 7.98
CA TRP A 83 3.16 -5.66 9.41
C TRP A 83 2.08 -4.79 10.07
N LEU A 84 1.94 -3.53 9.62
CA LEU A 84 0.94 -2.63 10.17
C LEU A 84 -0.47 -2.94 9.62
N ILE A 85 -0.57 -3.40 8.36
CA ILE A 85 -1.83 -3.94 7.80
C ILE A 85 -2.26 -5.14 8.62
N LYS A 86 -1.34 -6.09 8.92
CA LYS A 86 -1.61 -7.26 9.75
C LYS A 86 -2.10 -6.84 11.14
N ASP A 87 -1.36 -6.00 11.84
CA ASP A 87 -1.71 -5.52 13.19
C ASP A 87 -3.12 -4.91 13.23
N ARG A 88 -3.48 -4.11 12.24
CA ARG A 88 -4.83 -3.53 12.16
C ARG A 88 -5.90 -4.55 11.83
N LEU A 89 -5.63 -5.47 10.93
CA LEU A 89 -6.58 -6.53 10.59
C LEU A 89 -6.77 -7.51 11.75
N ASP A 90 -5.76 -7.73 12.59
CA ASP A 90 -5.86 -8.60 13.77
C ASP A 90 -6.93 -8.09 14.78
N ILE A 91 -7.11 -6.77 14.85
CA ILE A 91 -8.17 -6.18 15.69
C ILE A 91 -9.55 -6.59 15.15
N TYR A 92 -9.74 -6.59 13.85
CA TYR A 92 -10.98 -7.00 13.20
C TYR A 92 -11.17 -8.51 13.23
N SER A 93 -10.10 -9.26 12.99
CA SER A 93 -10.09 -10.73 12.99
C SER A 93 -10.56 -11.30 14.32
N LYS A 94 -10.14 -10.71 15.46
CA LYS A 94 -10.60 -11.11 16.79
C LYS A 94 -12.11 -11.01 16.97
N ARG A 95 -12.74 -9.99 16.38
CA ARG A 95 -14.21 -9.80 16.47
C ARG A 95 -14.95 -10.74 15.54
N LEU A 96 -14.42 -10.94 14.34
CA LEU A 96 -15.03 -11.80 13.32
C LEU A 96 -14.75 -13.28 13.57
N LYS A 97 -13.86 -13.63 14.52
CA LYS A 97 -13.35 -15.00 14.74
C LYS A 97 -12.80 -15.62 13.46
N PHE A 98 -12.21 -14.80 12.59
CA PHE A 98 -11.64 -15.19 11.31
C PHE A 98 -10.39 -14.35 11.04
N ASP A 99 -9.26 -14.99 10.85
CA ASP A 99 -8.02 -14.30 10.54
C ASP A 99 -8.03 -13.81 9.10
N ILE A 100 -8.24 -12.49 8.93
CA ILE A 100 -8.33 -11.88 7.60
C ILE A 100 -6.97 -11.89 6.92
N PHE A 101 -5.91 -11.48 7.63
CA PHE A 101 -4.60 -11.33 7.01
C PHE A 101 -4.04 -12.66 6.55
N ASP A 102 -4.07 -13.67 7.38
CA ASP A 102 -3.48 -14.97 7.06
C ASP A 102 -4.31 -15.77 6.01
N ASN A 103 -5.63 -15.51 5.93
CA ASN A 103 -6.52 -16.19 4.96
C ASN A 103 -6.68 -15.46 3.64
N PHE A 104 -6.21 -14.21 3.51
CA PHE A 104 -6.27 -13.47 2.24
C PHE A 104 -4.95 -13.58 1.50
N TYR A 105 -5.02 -13.66 0.18
CA TYR A 105 -3.86 -13.71 -0.68
C TYR A 105 -3.18 -12.35 -0.79
N LYS A 106 -1.96 -12.24 -0.32
CA LYS A 106 -1.20 -10.99 -0.27
C LYS A 106 -0.23 -10.89 -1.42
N PHE A 107 -0.32 -9.82 -2.19
CA PHE A 107 0.64 -9.54 -3.25
C PHE A 107 1.09 -8.08 -3.27
N ALA A 108 2.28 -7.88 -3.80
CA ALA A 108 2.91 -6.58 -3.94
C ALA A 108 3.78 -6.54 -5.20
N VAL A 109 4.23 -5.33 -5.57
CA VAL A 109 5.18 -5.14 -6.65
C VAL A 109 6.46 -4.53 -6.07
N ILE A 110 7.61 -5.05 -6.47
CA ILE A 110 8.92 -4.44 -6.23
C ILE A 110 9.54 -4.03 -7.55
N ARG A 111 10.46 -3.10 -7.52
CA ARG A 111 11.17 -2.59 -8.68
C ARG A 111 12.67 -2.59 -8.44
N ASN A 112 13.46 -2.73 -9.50
CA ASN A 112 14.90 -2.54 -9.44
C ASN A 112 15.22 -1.22 -8.70
N PRO A 113 16.03 -1.24 -7.63
CA PRO A 113 16.28 -0.06 -6.80
C PRO A 113 16.90 1.10 -7.57
N PHE A 114 17.71 0.85 -8.59
CA PHE A 114 18.29 1.91 -9.44
C PHE A 114 17.21 2.62 -10.26
N ASP A 115 16.33 1.86 -10.92
CA ASP A 115 15.22 2.41 -11.69
C ASP A 115 14.20 3.11 -10.79
N LEU A 116 14.07 2.65 -9.56
CA LEU A 116 13.17 3.22 -8.58
C LEU A 116 13.65 4.61 -8.16
N ILE A 117 14.97 4.80 -7.94
CA ILE A 117 15.58 6.11 -7.61
C ILE A 117 15.36 7.10 -8.77
N VAL A 118 15.61 6.67 -10.01
CA VAL A 118 15.36 7.50 -11.21
C VAL A 118 13.88 7.90 -11.28
N SER A 119 12.98 6.95 -11.09
CA SER A 119 11.53 7.22 -11.10
C SER A 119 11.09 8.16 -9.99
N ASP A 120 11.68 8.07 -8.80
CA ASP A 120 11.39 8.96 -7.67
C ASP A 120 11.91 10.38 -7.94
N TYR A 121 13.11 10.50 -8.49
CA TYR A 121 13.69 11.77 -8.89
C TYR A 121 12.78 12.54 -9.84
N PHE A 122 12.39 11.93 -10.97
CA PHE A 122 11.53 12.60 -11.95
C PHE A 122 10.13 12.91 -11.40
N TRP A 123 9.59 12.03 -10.57
CA TRP A 123 8.30 12.29 -9.94
C TRP A 123 8.35 13.51 -9.02
N ARG A 124 9.37 13.63 -8.18
CA ARG A 124 9.54 14.77 -7.28
C ARG A 124 9.79 16.06 -8.05
N LYS A 125 10.61 16.01 -9.08
CA LYS A 125 10.89 17.15 -9.95
C LYS A 125 9.61 17.67 -10.61
N ASN A 126 8.78 16.79 -11.14
CA ASN A 126 7.51 17.16 -11.79
C ASN A 126 6.43 17.61 -10.79
N SER A 127 6.54 17.23 -9.53
CA SER A 127 5.55 17.55 -8.48
C SER A 127 5.93 18.79 -7.66
N ASN A 128 6.96 19.53 -8.05
CA ASN A 128 7.53 20.67 -7.31
C ASN A 128 7.96 20.37 -5.86
N PHE A 129 8.14 19.10 -5.51
CA PHE A 129 8.64 18.69 -4.20
C PHE A 129 10.16 18.84 -4.05
N MET A 130 10.84 19.15 -5.13
CA MET A 130 12.30 19.35 -5.14
C MET A 130 12.62 20.71 -5.74
N ASN A 131 13.21 21.56 -4.92
CA ASN A 131 13.86 22.78 -5.40
C ASN A 131 15.10 22.36 -6.21
N GLU A 132 15.01 22.46 -7.51
CA GLU A 132 16.09 22.49 -8.52
C GLU A 132 17.32 21.57 -8.35
N LYS A 133 17.26 20.55 -7.46
CA LYS A 133 18.39 19.63 -7.28
C LYS A 133 18.61 18.79 -8.53
N SER A 134 19.86 18.68 -8.93
CA SER A 134 20.31 17.76 -9.99
C SER A 134 20.22 16.29 -9.50
N PHE A 135 20.24 15.36 -10.43
CA PHE A 135 20.26 13.93 -10.11
C PHE A 135 21.53 13.56 -9.33
N ASP A 136 22.67 14.15 -9.68
CA ASP A 136 23.96 13.91 -9.02
C ASP A 136 23.93 14.35 -7.55
N GLU A 137 23.31 15.49 -7.25
CA GLU A 137 23.14 15.94 -5.87
C GLU A 137 22.30 14.95 -5.05
N ILE A 138 21.23 14.39 -5.64
CA ILE A 138 20.43 13.35 -5.00
C ILE A 138 21.23 12.08 -4.72
N ILE A 139 22.08 11.66 -5.68
CA ILE A 139 22.95 10.50 -5.49
C ILE A 139 23.96 10.75 -4.35
N GLN A 140 24.51 11.97 -4.24
CA GLN A 140 25.38 12.32 -3.14
C GLN A 140 24.64 12.35 -1.78
N GLU A 141 23.42 12.85 -1.76
CA GLU A 141 22.60 12.83 -0.55
C GLU A 141 22.24 11.39 -0.12
N LEU A 142 21.97 10.49 -1.07
CA LEU A 142 21.76 9.06 -0.81
C LEU A 142 23.01 8.43 -0.18
N LYS A 143 24.19 8.68 -0.75
CA LYS A 143 25.46 8.18 -0.22
C LYS A 143 25.73 8.68 1.21
N ASN A 144 25.29 9.86 1.53
CA ASN A 144 25.47 10.48 2.84
C ASN A 144 24.30 10.22 3.81
N ASN A 145 23.36 9.34 3.48
CA ASN A 145 22.14 9.06 4.24
C ASN A 145 21.26 10.30 4.55
N LYS A 146 21.40 11.37 3.75
CA LYS A 146 20.65 12.61 3.90
C LYS A 146 19.37 12.65 3.07
N TYR A 147 19.27 11.80 2.06
CA TYR A 147 18.08 11.72 1.22
C TYR A 147 17.00 10.91 1.93
N GLN A 148 15.91 11.56 2.26
CA GLN A 148 14.73 10.87 2.80
C GLN A 148 14.04 10.09 1.67
N THR A 149 14.43 8.86 1.54
CA THR A 149 13.83 7.91 0.62
C THR A 149 12.50 7.44 1.16
N HIS A 150 11.41 8.13 0.99
CA HIS A 150 10.08 7.74 1.51
C HIS A 150 9.68 6.27 1.20
N GLY A 151 10.55 5.33 1.58
CA GLY A 151 10.39 3.89 1.39
C GLY A 151 10.93 3.36 0.07
N LEU A 152 12.05 3.89 -0.44
CA LEU A 152 12.76 3.29 -1.59
C LEU A 152 13.12 1.81 -1.37
N LEU A 153 13.28 1.39 -0.13
CA LEU A 153 13.43 -0.02 0.20
C LEU A 153 12.05 -0.67 0.29
N ASN A 154 11.42 -0.88 -0.85
CA ASN A 154 10.08 -1.48 -0.95
C ASN A 154 9.99 -2.83 -0.23
N LEU A 155 11.08 -3.59 -0.19
CA LEU A 155 11.11 -4.90 0.46
C LEU A 155 10.81 -4.80 1.96
N ASN A 156 11.36 -3.81 2.66
CA ASN A 156 11.12 -3.62 4.10
C ASN A 156 9.63 -3.37 4.42
N LYS A 157 8.86 -2.86 3.45
CA LYS A 157 7.42 -2.69 3.61
C LYS A 157 6.63 -3.99 3.56
N LEU A 158 7.23 -5.05 3.03
CA LEU A 158 6.60 -6.36 2.88
C LEU A 158 7.00 -7.31 4.01
N MET A 159 7.86 -6.87 4.92
CA MET A 159 8.38 -7.68 6.02
C MET A 159 7.60 -7.46 7.31
N ASP A 160 7.81 -8.34 8.27
CA ASP A 160 7.35 -8.17 9.64
C ASP A 160 8.11 -7.02 10.34
N ILE A 161 7.67 -6.64 11.55
CA ILE A 161 8.27 -5.53 12.28
C ILE A 161 9.74 -5.76 12.63
N LYS A 162 10.17 -7.02 12.76
CA LYS A 162 11.56 -7.40 13.04
C LYS A 162 12.41 -7.48 11.78
N GLN A 163 11.80 -7.38 10.60
CA GLN A 163 12.43 -7.54 9.29
C GLN A 163 13.06 -8.94 9.07
N GLU A 164 12.49 -9.96 9.69
CA GLU A 164 12.93 -11.34 9.59
C GLU A 164 12.14 -12.14 8.54
N ASN A 165 10.83 -11.86 8.41
CA ASN A 165 9.93 -12.61 7.55
C ASN A 165 9.20 -11.74 6.54
N ILE A 166 9.04 -12.24 5.33
CA ILE A 166 8.20 -11.61 4.30
C ILE A 166 6.74 -11.97 4.58
N LEU A 167 5.89 -10.95 4.71
CA LEU A 167 4.45 -11.06 4.96
C LEU A 167 3.61 -11.00 3.67
N CYS A 168 4.15 -11.45 2.55
CA CYS A 168 3.52 -11.36 1.24
C CYS A 168 3.62 -12.72 0.55
N ASP A 169 2.50 -13.23 0.02
CA ASP A 169 2.46 -14.54 -0.63
C ASP A 169 3.06 -14.51 -2.04
N TYR A 170 2.99 -13.35 -2.71
CA TYR A 170 3.55 -13.19 -4.04
C TYR A 170 4.12 -11.79 -4.27
N ILE A 171 5.35 -11.74 -4.75
CA ILE A 171 6.03 -10.50 -5.09
C ILE A 171 6.27 -10.45 -6.59
N ILE A 172 5.63 -9.47 -7.24
CA ILE A 172 5.79 -9.21 -8.66
C ILE A 172 7.00 -8.31 -8.87
N LYS A 173 7.88 -8.66 -9.80
CA LYS A 173 8.91 -7.74 -10.28
C LYS A 173 8.27 -6.78 -11.29
N TYR A 174 8.50 -5.48 -11.11
CA TYR A 174 7.97 -4.44 -12.00
C TYR A 174 8.34 -4.68 -13.47
N GLU A 175 9.52 -5.20 -13.70
CA GLU A 175 10.07 -5.52 -15.02
C GLU A 175 9.23 -6.59 -15.75
N ASN A 176 8.49 -7.41 -14.99
CA ASN A 176 7.60 -8.46 -15.50
C ASN A 176 6.15 -8.26 -15.02
N LEU A 177 5.71 -6.99 -14.93
CA LEU A 177 4.45 -6.63 -14.29
C LEU A 177 3.24 -7.34 -14.89
N ASN A 178 3.11 -7.34 -16.21
CA ASN A 178 1.95 -7.94 -16.90
C ASN A 178 1.85 -9.44 -16.62
N GLU A 179 2.94 -10.16 -16.74
CA GLU A 179 2.98 -11.60 -16.46
C GLU A 179 2.69 -11.90 -14.98
N GLY A 180 3.25 -11.07 -14.09
CA GLY A 180 3.03 -11.18 -12.65
C GLY A 180 1.57 -10.95 -12.26
N LEU A 181 0.91 -9.94 -12.84
CA LEU A 181 -0.51 -9.66 -12.60
C LEU A 181 -1.40 -10.78 -13.15
N LEU A 182 -1.11 -11.31 -14.32
CA LEU A 182 -1.86 -12.47 -14.86
C LEU A 182 -1.78 -13.68 -13.92
N LYS A 183 -0.62 -13.94 -13.31
CA LYS A 183 -0.49 -15.02 -12.31
C LYS A 183 -1.33 -14.78 -11.06
N VAL A 184 -1.47 -13.53 -10.64
CA VAL A 184 -2.32 -13.16 -9.49
C VAL A 184 -3.81 -13.33 -9.83
N PHE A 185 -4.23 -12.90 -11.01
CA PHE A 185 -5.66 -12.92 -11.40
C PHE A 185 -6.18 -14.31 -11.78
N ASN A 186 -5.30 -15.24 -12.09
CA ASN A 186 -5.65 -16.64 -12.38
C ASN A 186 -5.68 -17.53 -11.13
N LYS A 187 -5.53 -16.96 -9.93
CA LYS A 187 -5.51 -17.68 -8.66
C LYS A 187 -6.80 -17.47 -7.87
#